data_d04eb9b4ce1ace7b6b0a3db6c230044f
#
_entry.id   d04eb9b4ce1ace7b6b0a3db6c230044f
#
_cell.length_a   1.000
_cell.length_b   1.000
_cell.length_c   1.000
_cell.angle_alpha   90.00
_cell.angle_beta   90.00
_cell.angle_gamma   90.00
#
_symmetry.space_group_name_H-M   'P 1'
#
loop_
_entity.id
_entity.type
_entity.pdbx_description
1 polymer ?
#
loop_
_entity_poly.entity_id
_entity_poly.type
_entity_poly.pdbx_seq_one_letter_code
_entity_poly.pdbx_strand_id
1 'polypeptide(L)'
;MKNYTFSIITIIIATITINLNMSAQKLNNEIDSVSYSLGVNIGENIKTQFPNIDIKNFEAAIKDVLDDSKKPTISGADAQKKIQEYFSKQQAKASESVIKEGREFLAENSKKENVITLESGLQYEVIKTGEGAKPTLNDQVTTHYHGTLIDGTVFDSSVERGQPASFPVSGVIKGWTEALQLMSVGSKWRLFVPHGLGYGERGAGPQIGPYSTLIFEVE
;
A
#
# COMPACT_ATOMS: atom_id res chain seq x y z
N MET A 1 -37.16 -61.07 36.34
CA MET A 1 -36.87 -59.80 37.01
C MET A 1 -35.37 -59.57 36.94
N LYS A 2 -34.89 -58.67 36.04
CA LYS A 2 -33.47 -58.32 35.90
C LYS A 2 -33.33 -56.86 36.39
N ASN A 3 -32.59 -56.71 37.50
CA ASN A 3 -32.28 -55.42 38.08
C ASN A 3 -31.12 -54.77 37.27
N TYR A 4 -31.38 -53.58 36.69
CA TYR A 4 -30.33 -52.72 36.12
C TYR A 4 -29.95 -51.67 37.15
N THR A 5 -28.76 -51.83 37.71
CA THR A 5 -28.11 -50.78 38.52
C THR A 5 -27.52 -49.72 37.63
N PHE A 6 -28.09 -48.50 37.71
CA PHE A 6 -27.55 -47.33 37.05
C PHE A 6 -26.38 -46.78 37.88
N SER A 7 -25.20 -46.82 37.30
CA SER A 7 -23.99 -46.24 37.88
C SER A 7 -23.91 -44.80 37.43
N ILE A 8 -24.07 -43.84 38.35
CA ILE A 8 -23.95 -42.40 38.13
C ILE A 8 -22.44 -42.10 38.19
N ILE A 9 -21.83 -41.82 37.06
CA ILE A 9 -20.47 -41.27 36.99
C ILE A 9 -20.58 -39.76 37.17
N THR A 10 -20.23 -39.26 38.33
CA THR A 10 -20.12 -37.84 38.63
C THR A 10 -18.83 -37.29 38.00
N ILE A 11 -18.94 -36.58 36.87
CA ILE A 11 -17.81 -35.88 36.25
C ILE A 11 -17.65 -34.57 37.06
N ILE A 12 -16.57 -34.54 37.85
CA ILE A 12 -16.09 -33.32 38.49
C ILE A 12 -15.36 -32.50 37.42
N ILE A 13 -16.07 -31.48 36.88
CA ILE A 13 -15.43 -30.48 36.03
C ILE A 13 -14.69 -29.52 36.97
N ALA A 14 -13.38 -29.71 37.12
CA ALA A 14 -12.52 -28.74 37.76
C ALA A 14 -12.40 -27.51 36.85
N THR A 15 -13.19 -26.48 37.08
CA THR A 15 -13.01 -25.16 36.45
C THR A 15 -11.73 -24.54 36.99
N ILE A 16 -10.65 -24.67 36.23
CA ILE A 16 -9.43 -23.89 36.44
C ILE A 16 -9.76 -22.43 36.06
N THR A 17 -10.17 -21.64 37.04
CA THR A 17 -10.23 -20.20 36.90
C THR A 17 -8.80 -19.67 36.83
N ILE A 18 -8.30 -19.45 35.62
CA ILE A 18 -7.09 -18.68 35.42
C ILE A 18 -7.44 -17.25 35.79
N ASN A 19 -7.13 -16.88 37.03
CA ASN A 19 -7.13 -15.50 37.48
C ASN A 19 -5.99 -14.78 36.73
N LEU A 20 -6.24 -14.27 35.53
CA LEU A 20 -5.47 -13.23 34.92
C LEU A 20 -5.64 -11.98 35.79
N ASN A 21 -4.81 -11.86 36.84
CA ASN A 21 -4.62 -10.60 37.53
C ASN A 21 -4.00 -9.60 36.54
N MET A 22 -4.81 -9.07 35.63
CA MET A 22 -4.50 -7.80 34.94
C MET A 22 -4.57 -6.71 36.03
N SER A 23 -3.46 -6.55 36.73
CA SER A 23 -3.28 -5.39 37.61
C SER A 23 -3.23 -4.16 36.72
N ALA A 24 -4.37 -3.50 36.52
CA ALA A 24 -4.39 -2.19 35.90
C ALA A 24 -3.48 -1.27 36.70
N GLN A 25 -2.55 -0.62 36.04
CA GLN A 25 -1.62 0.32 36.68
C GLN A 25 -2.44 1.40 37.40
N LYS A 26 -2.25 1.53 38.71
CA LYS A 26 -2.94 2.55 39.49
C LYS A 26 -2.23 3.88 39.31
N LEU A 27 -2.93 4.85 38.76
CA LEU A 27 -2.43 6.22 38.57
C LEU A 27 -2.92 7.04 39.79
N ASN A 28 -1.96 7.48 40.62
CA ASN A 28 -2.28 8.05 41.93
C ASN A 28 -2.26 9.59 41.95
N ASN A 29 -1.68 10.21 40.93
CA ASN A 29 -1.54 11.65 40.80
C ASN A 29 -1.52 12.08 39.33
N GLU A 30 -1.46 13.39 39.09
CA GLU A 30 -1.45 13.99 37.78
C GLU A 30 -0.23 13.54 36.96
N ILE A 31 0.95 13.49 37.55
CA ILE A 31 2.19 13.12 36.86
C ILE A 31 2.17 11.65 36.44
N ASP A 32 1.58 10.75 37.24
CA ASP A 32 1.39 9.35 36.84
C ASP A 32 0.49 9.27 35.59
N SER A 33 -0.58 10.05 35.58
CA SER A 33 -1.54 10.09 34.48
C SER A 33 -0.93 10.64 33.19
N VAL A 34 -0.15 11.71 33.29
CA VAL A 34 0.58 12.31 32.15
C VAL A 34 1.64 11.33 31.61
N SER A 35 2.42 10.72 32.49
CA SER A 35 3.45 9.75 32.11
C SER A 35 2.86 8.55 31.39
N TYR A 36 1.77 8.00 31.88
CA TYR A 36 1.06 6.89 31.24
C TYR A 36 0.49 7.30 29.89
N SER A 37 -0.10 8.51 29.79
CA SER A 37 -0.66 9.04 28.55
C SER A 37 0.41 9.24 27.47
N LEU A 38 1.62 9.70 27.84
CA LEU A 38 2.75 9.77 26.92
C LEU A 38 3.15 8.38 26.42
N GLY A 39 3.17 7.39 27.33
CA GLY A 39 3.44 6.00 26.98
C GLY A 39 2.41 5.43 25.98
N VAL A 40 1.12 5.71 26.19
CA VAL A 40 0.04 5.31 25.27
C VAL A 40 0.24 5.93 23.91
N ASN A 41 0.46 7.24 23.84
CA ASN A 41 0.66 7.96 22.56
C ASN A 41 1.86 7.42 21.77
N ILE A 42 3.00 7.25 22.46
CA ILE A 42 4.21 6.67 21.86
C ILE A 42 3.94 5.22 21.41
N GLY A 43 3.25 4.42 22.24
CA GLY A 43 2.94 3.03 21.95
C GLY A 43 2.06 2.86 20.72
N GLU A 44 1.02 3.69 20.55
CA GLU A 44 0.16 3.68 19.36
C GLU A 44 0.94 3.99 18.08
N ASN A 45 1.81 5.01 18.12
CA ASN A 45 2.69 5.34 16.99
C ASN A 45 3.66 4.19 16.65
N ILE A 46 4.31 3.63 17.66
CA ILE A 46 5.25 2.54 17.49
C ILE A 46 4.56 1.29 16.93
N LYS A 47 3.39 0.94 17.45
CA LYS A 47 2.61 -0.21 16.98
C LYS A 47 2.34 -0.16 15.47
N THR A 48 2.12 1.02 14.94
CA THR A 48 1.86 1.23 13.51
C THR A 48 3.12 1.19 12.67
N GLN A 49 4.19 1.88 13.13
CA GLN A 49 5.41 2.05 12.34
C GLN A 49 6.43 0.90 12.52
N PHE A 50 6.42 0.24 13.68
CA PHE A 50 7.36 -0.82 14.06
C PHE A 50 6.65 -2.02 14.68
N PRO A 51 5.86 -2.78 13.91
CA PRO A 51 5.05 -3.88 14.44
C PRO A 51 5.86 -4.99 15.12
N ASN A 52 7.16 -5.08 14.83
CA ASN A 52 8.08 -6.10 15.36
C ASN A 52 9.11 -5.52 16.35
N ILE A 53 8.79 -4.39 17.01
CA ILE A 53 9.72 -3.79 17.97
C ILE A 53 9.95 -4.70 19.18
N ASP A 54 11.20 -4.78 19.63
CA ASP A 54 11.55 -5.41 20.90
C ASP A 54 11.31 -4.41 22.05
N ILE A 55 10.21 -4.62 22.76
CA ILE A 55 9.79 -3.74 23.86
C ILE A 55 10.83 -3.69 24.99
N LYS A 56 11.55 -4.79 25.26
CA LYS A 56 12.59 -4.82 26.32
C LYS A 56 13.75 -3.90 25.98
N ASN A 57 14.24 -3.96 24.74
CA ASN A 57 15.31 -3.09 24.28
C ASN A 57 14.86 -1.63 24.18
N PHE A 58 13.60 -1.39 23.77
CA PHE A 58 13.03 -0.06 23.76
C PHE A 58 12.92 0.56 25.17
N GLU A 59 12.39 -0.19 26.12
CA GLU A 59 12.29 0.21 27.52
C GLU A 59 13.67 0.47 28.13
N ALA A 60 14.66 -0.40 27.87
CA ALA A 60 16.03 -0.24 28.35
C ALA A 60 16.65 1.07 27.83
N ALA A 61 16.47 1.36 26.55
CA ALA A 61 16.99 2.60 25.94
C ALA A 61 16.39 3.86 26.59
N ILE A 62 15.07 3.85 26.85
CA ILE A 62 14.41 4.98 27.54
C ILE A 62 15.00 5.16 28.94
N LYS A 63 15.18 4.07 29.73
CA LYS A 63 15.76 4.12 31.06
C LYS A 63 17.19 4.65 31.03
N ASP A 64 18.00 4.22 30.07
CA ASP A 64 19.38 4.67 29.93
C ASP A 64 19.47 6.16 29.55
N VAL A 65 18.54 6.67 28.76
CA VAL A 65 18.50 8.11 28.39
C VAL A 65 18.02 8.99 29.54
N LEU A 66 17.11 8.49 30.39
CA LEU A 66 16.56 9.25 31.52
C LEU A 66 17.42 9.18 32.77
N ASP A 67 18.43 8.34 32.80
CA ASP A 67 19.38 8.19 33.93
C ASP A 67 20.68 8.92 33.59
N ASP A 68 20.86 10.11 34.18
CA ASP A 68 22.05 10.96 33.97
C ASP A 68 23.38 10.26 34.30
N SER A 69 23.34 9.18 35.09
CA SER A 69 24.54 8.38 35.44
C SER A 69 24.95 7.40 34.38
N LYS A 70 24.11 7.19 33.35
CA LYS A 70 24.32 6.21 32.26
C LYS A 70 24.56 6.87 30.92
N LYS A 71 25.21 6.12 30.05
CA LYS A 71 25.31 6.45 28.63
C LYS A 71 24.54 5.40 27.86
N PRO A 72 23.62 5.80 26.94
CA PRO A 72 22.98 4.86 26.09
C PRO A 72 23.98 4.03 25.24
N THR A 73 23.70 2.76 25.05
CA THR A 73 24.55 1.85 24.28
C THR A 73 24.76 2.33 22.83
N ILE A 74 23.78 3.07 22.28
CA ILE A 74 23.82 3.68 20.96
C ILE A 74 23.66 5.20 21.13
N SER A 75 24.56 5.99 20.53
CA SER A 75 24.44 7.45 20.57
C SER A 75 23.20 7.93 19.83
N GLY A 76 22.69 9.12 20.19
CA GLY A 76 21.52 9.67 19.47
C GLY A 76 21.73 9.81 17.97
N ALA A 77 22.95 10.18 17.52
CA ALA A 77 23.29 10.27 16.10
C ALA A 77 23.29 8.89 15.41
N ASP A 78 23.88 7.88 16.07
CA ASP A 78 23.88 6.50 15.54
C ASP A 78 22.47 5.88 15.54
N ALA A 79 21.65 6.21 16.54
CA ALA A 79 20.26 5.78 16.60
C ALA A 79 19.46 6.33 15.41
N GLN A 80 19.58 7.62 15.11
CA GLN A 80 18.95 8.22 13.94
C GLN A 80 19.39 7.54 12.64
N LYS A 81 20.70 7.33 12.47
CA LYS A 81 21.24 6.65 11.29
C LYS A 81 20.67 5.23 11.14
N LYS A 82 20.63 4.44 12.22
CA LYS A 82 20.09 3.07 12.20
C LYS A 82 18.60 3.04 11.85
N ILE A 83 17.81 3.98 12.38
CA ILE A 83 16.39 4.10 12.06
C ILE A 83 16.21 4.44 10.58
N GLN A 84 16.96 5.39 10.05
CA GLN A 84 16.92 5.77 8.64
C GLN A 84 17.33 4.61 7.72
N GLU A 85 18.41 3.89 8.05
CA GLU A 85 18.84 2.70 7.32
C GLU A 85 17.78 1.59 7.32
N TYR A 86 17.10 1.38 8.45
CA TYR A 86 16.00 0.43 8.55
C TYR A 86 14.86 0.78 7.61
N PHE A 87 14.37 2.02 7.65
CA PHE A 87 13.29 2.47 6.76
C PHE A 87 13.70 2.43 5.28
N SER A 88 14.91 2.85 4.95
CA SER A 88 15.41 2.76 3.57
C SER A 88 15.43 1.32 3.04
N LYS A 89 15.84 0.36 3.88
CA LYS A 89 15.82 -1.07 3.52
C LYS A 89 14.40 -1.60 3.35
N GLN A 90 13.47 -1.21 4.23
CA GLN A 90 12.06 -1.62 4.10
C GLN A 90 11.43 -1.06 2.84
N GLN A 91 11.68 0.22 2.54
CA GLN A 91 11.19 0.86 1.33
C GLN A 91 11.77 0.21 0.07
N ALA A 92 13.07 -0.07 0.04
CA ALA A 92 13.72 -0.74 -1.09
C ALA A 92 13.10 -2.14 -1.33
N LYS A 93 12.90 -2.91 -0.25
CA LYS A 93 12.25 -4.23 -0.34
C LYS A 93 10.81 -4.15 -0.84
N ALA A 94 10.03 -3.18 -0.34
CA ALA A 94 8.67 -2.95 -0.80
C ALA A 94 8.63 -2.57 -2.28
N SER A 95 9.53 -1.66 -2.70
CA SER A 95 9.66 -1.24 -4.11
C SER A 95 10.03 -2.41 -5.02
N GLU A 96 10.96 -3.26 -4.59
CA GLU A 96 11.35 -4.46 -5.35
C GLU A 96 10.17 -5.42 -5.55
N SER A 97 9.34 -5.62 -4.53
CA SER A 97 8.11 -6.43 -4.64
C SER A 97 7.15 -5.86 -5.66
N VAL A 98 6.85 -4.55 -5.59
CA VAL A 98 5.94 -3.87 -6.53
C VAL A 98 6.46 -3.93 -7.97
N ILE A 99 7.77 -3.69 -8.17
CA ILE A 99 8.40 -3.79 -9.49
C ILE A 99 8.28 -5.22 -10.05
N LYS A 100 8.53 -6.23 -9.21
CA LYS A 100 8.42 -7.63 -9.60
C LYS A 100 6.98 -7.99 -9.98
N GLU A 101 6.01 -7.66 -9.13
CA GLU A 101 4.58 -7.91 -9.39
C GLU A 101 4.11 -7.24 -10.68
N GLY A 102 4.48 -5.97 -10.89
CA GLY A 102 4.15 -5.24 -12.12
C GLY A 102 4.77 -5.86 -13.36
N ARG A 103 6.01 -6.33 -13.27
CA ARG A 103 6.71 -7.01 -14.38
C ARG A 103 6.06 -8.36 -14.70
N GLU A 104 5.74 -9.17 -13.69
CA GLU A 104 5.08 -10.45 -13.84
C GLU A 104 3.69 -10.27 -14.44
N PHE A 105 2.91 -9.29 -13.95
CA PHE A 105 1.62 -8.94 -14.51
C PHE A 105 1.71 -8.60 -16.02
N LEU A 106 2.63 -7.71 -16.41
CA LEU A 106 2.81 -7.31 -17.80
C LEU A 106 3.30 -8.48 -18.68
N ALA A 107 4.18 -9.34 -18.15
CA ALA A 107 4.65 -10.52 -18.85
C ALA A 107 3.53 -11.53 -19.12
N GLU A 108 2.64 -11.75 -18.16
CA GLU A 108 1.46 -12.59 -18.38
C GLU A 108 0.43 -11.92 -19.31
N ASN A 109 0.24 -10.62 -19.15
CA ASN A 109 -0.72 -9.86 -19.96
C ASN A 109 -0.33 -9.86 -21.45
N SER A 110 0.97 -9.76 -21.76
CA SER A 110 1.49 -9.79 -23.15
C SER A 110 1.21 -11.10 -23.91
N LYS A 111 0.88 -12.17 -23.20
CA LYS A 111 0.54 -13.47 -23.83
C LYS A 111 -0.90 -13.55 -24.31
N LYS A 112 -1.74 -12.60 -23.94
CA LYS A 112 -3.14 -12.54 -24.36
C LYS A 112 -3.22 -12.15 -25.84
N GLU A 113 -4.06 -12.83 -26.60
CA GLU A 113 -4.15 -12.70 -28.06
C GLU A 113 -4.52 -11.28 -28.53
N ASN A 114 -5.31 -10.55 -27.74
CA ASN A 114 -5.79 -9.20 -28.05
C ASN A 114 -4.94 -8.07 -27.42
N VAL A 115 -3.83 -8.40 -26.78
CA VAL A 115 -2.92 -7.42 -26.19
C VAL A 115 -1.72 -7.17 -27.09
N ILE A 116 -1.55 -5.92 -27.45
CA ILE A 116 -0.40 -5.43 -28.23
C ILE A 116 0.60 -4.79 -27.29
N THR A 117 1.88 -5.15 -27.44
CA THR A 117 2.99 -4.57 -26.69
C THR A 117 3.84 -3.70 -27.59
N LEU A 118 4.03 -2.44 -27.24
CA LEU A 118 4.90 -1.50 -27.96
C LEU A 118 6.37 -1.60 -27.51
N GLU A 119 7.29 -1.06 -28.29
CA GLU A 119 8.72 -1.04 -27.95
C GLU A 119 9.03 -0.33 -26.63
N SER A 120 8.23 0.66 -26.25
CA SER A 120 8.31 1.38 -24.97
C SER A 120 7.97 0.50 -23.77
N GLY A 121 7.34 -0.66 -23.99
CA GLY A 121 6.76 -1.53 -22.99
C GLY A 121 5.31 -1.20 -22.63
N LEU A 122 4.71 -0.15 -23.22
CA LEU A 122 3.28 0.09 -23.11
C LEU A 122 2.53 -1.07 -23.75
N GLN A 123 1.50 -1.56 -23.05
CA GLN A 123 0.59 -2.57 -23.61
C GLN A 123 -0.80 -1.98 -23.71
N TYR A 124 -1.54 -2.42 -24.74
CA TYR A 124 -2.93 -2.01 -24.92
C TYR A 124 -3.78 -3.09 -25.57
N GLU A 125 -5.06 -3.00 -25.29
CA GLU A 125 -6.13 -3.79 -25.90
C GLU A 125 -7.14 -2.82 -26.52
N VAL A 126 -7.53 -3.06 -27.78
CA VAL A 126 -8.56 -2.27 -28.45
C VAL A 126 -9.93 -2.86 -28.10
N ILE A 127 -10.71 -2.16 -27.27
CA ILE A 127 -12.07 -2.55 -26.91
C ILE A 127 -13.06 -2.11 -28.00
N LYS A 128 -12.86 -0.90 -28.54
CA LYS A 128 -13.65 -0.31 -29.60
C LYS A 128 -12.76 0.51 -30.51
N THR A 129 -12.90 0.31 -31.81
CA THR A 129 -12.21 1.12 -32.82
C THR A 129 -13.00 2.40 -33.08
N GLY A 130 -12.34 3.54 -33.08
CA GLY A 130 -12.89 4.81 -33.52
C GLY A 130 -12.55 5.09 -34.99
N GLU A 131 -13.33 5.96 -35.61
CA GLU A 131 -13.17 6.35 -37.02
C GLU A 131 -12.69 7.80 -37.20
N GLY A 132 -12.57 8.56 -36.11
CA GLY A 132 -12.15 9.95 -36.17
C GLY A 132 -10.63 10.11 -36.36
N ALA A 133 -10.18 11.35 -36.42
CA ALA A 133 -8.77 11.69 -36.56
C ALA A 133 -7.97 11.21 -35.33
N LYS A 134 -6.69 10.90 -35.53
CA LYS A 134 -5.75 10.66 -34.42
C LYS A 134 -5.18 12.01 -33.94
N PRO A 135 -5.16 12.25 -32.63
CA PRO A 135 -4.57 13.48 -32.12
C PRO A 135 -3.05 13.48 -32.26
N THR A 136 -2.50 14.68 -32.38
CA THR A 136 -1.05 14.92 -32.33
C THR A 136 -0.63 15.36 -30.93
N LEU A 137 0.68 15.48 -30.70
CA LEU A 137 1.23 15.91 -29.42
C LEU A 137 0.74 17.30 -28.97
N ASN A 138 0.40 18.16 -29.94
CA ASN A 138 -0.02 19.55 -29.66
C ASN A 138 -1.54 19.70 -29.49
N ASP A 139 -2.29 18.64 -29.66
CA ASP A 139 -3.75 18.68 -29.54
C ASP A 139 -4.21 18.54 -28.09
N GLN A 140 -5.45 18.93 -27.86
CA GLN A 140 -6.20 18.67 -26.64
C GLN A 140 -7.24 17.60 -26.92
N VAL A 141 -7.37 16.65 -26.01
CA VAL A 141 -8.36 15.58 -26.08
C VAL A 141 -9.32 15.66 -24.90
N THR A 142 -10.55 15.24 -25.13
CA THR A 142 -11.55 15.07 -24.07
C THR A 142 -11.86 13.58 -23.96
N THR A 143 -11.68 13.01 -22.76
CA THR A 143 -11.76 11.56 -22.53
C THR A 143 -12.61 11.23 -21.33
N HIS A 144 -13.34 10.12 -21.42
CA HIS A 144 -13.69 9.35 -20.25
C HIS A 144 -12.58 8.37 -19.94
N TYR A 145 -12.27 8.19 -18.67
CA TYR A 145 -11.30 7.19 -18.25
C TYR A 145 -11.64 6.60 -16.88
N HIS A 146 -11.13 5.39 -16.66
CA HIS A 146 -11.20 4.69 -15.39
C HIS A 146 -9.83 4.06 -15.12
N GLY A 147 -9.17 4.50 -14.07
CA GLY A 147 -7.82 4.10 -13.70
C GLY A 147 -7.77 3.22 -12.46
N THR A 148 -7.12 2.06 -12.57
CA THR A 148 -6.95 1.10 -11.49
C THR A 148 -5.49 0.66 -11.34
N LEU A 149 -5.12 0.22 -10.16
CA LEU A 149 -3.93 -0.58 -9.91
C LEU A 149 -4.15 -2.02 -10.39
N ILE A 150 -3.10 -2.85 -10.39
CA ILE A 150 -3.17 -4.26 -10.80
C ILE A 150 -4.05 -5.11 -9.86
N ASP A 151 -4.25 -4.69 -8.62
CA ASP A 151 -5.15 -5.33 -7.64
C ASP A 151 -6.62 -4.90 -7.78
N GLY A 152 -6.92 -4.02 -8.74
CA GLY A 152 -8.25 -3.48 -8.98
C GLY A 152 -8.61 -2.24 -8.15
N THR A 153 -7.72 -1.75 -7.31
CA THR A 153 -7.94 -0.50 -6.56
C THR A 153 -8.11 0.67 -7.51
N VAL A 154 -9.24 1.33 -7.48
CA VAL A 154 -9.53 2.53 -8.30
C VAL A 154 -8.81 3.72 -7.68
N PHE A 155 -7.97 4.40 -8.48
CA PHE A 155 -7.29 5.61 -8.02
C PHE A 155 -7.84 6.89 -8.64
N ASP A 156 -8.45 6.81 -9.83
CA ASP A 156 -9.10 7.94 -10.48
C ASP A 156 -10.08 7.48 -11.56
N SER A 157 -11.25 8.12 -11.65
CA SER A 157 -12.28 7.77 -12.63
C SER A 157 -13.14 8.96 -13.00
N SER A 158 -13.05 9.41 -14.25
CA SER A 158 -13.95 10.43 -14.78
C SER A 158 -15.36 9.87 -15.01
N VAL A 159 -15.47 8.55 -15.17
CA VAL A 159 -16.77 7.85 -15.29
C VAL A 159 -17.54 7.93 -13.98
N GLU A 160 -16.88 7.67 -12.85
CA GLU A 160 -17.51 7.78 -11.52
C GLU A 160 -17.87 9.23 -11.18
N ARG A 161 -17.09 10.20 -11.65
CA ARG A 161 -17.42 11.63 -11.52
C ARG A 161 -18.55 12.08 -12.43
N GLY A 162 -18.94 11.27 -13.43
CA GLY A 162 -20.01 11.57 -14.38
C GLY A 162 -19.66 12.66 -15.40
N GLN A 163 -18.40 13.07 -15.52
CA GLN A 163 -17.95 14.11 -16.43
C GLN A 163 -16.61 13.73 -17.08
N PRO A 164 -16.46 13.88 -18.41
CA PRO A 164 -15.19 13.69 -19.08
C PRO A 164 -14.17 14.75 -18.65
N ALA A 165 -12.91 14.46 -18.85
CA ALA A 165 -11.84 15.39 -18.56
C ALA A 165 -11.04 15.73 -19.83
N SER A 166 -10.58 16.98 -19.94
CA SER A 166 -9.83 17.45 -21.09
C SER A 166 -8.37 17.65 -20.71
N PHE A 167 -7.46 17.13 -21.54
CA PHE A 167 -6.02 17.17 -21.33
C PHE A 167 -5.28 17.56 -22.61
N PRO A 168 -4.21 18.34 -22.54
CA PRO A 168 -3.25 18.40 -23.64
C PRO A 168 -2.54 17.04 -23.77
N VAL A 169 -2.39 16.51 -24.96
CA VAL A 169 -1.74 15.20 -25.19
C VAL A 169 -0.32 15.16 -24.63
N SER A 170 0.39 16.28 -24.65
CA SER A 170 1.72 16.42 -24.05
C SER A 170 1.73 16.61 -22.53
N GLY A 171 0.57 16.79 -21.89
CA GLY A 171 0.44 17.13 -20.47
C GLY A 171 0.10 15.94 -19.57
N VAL A 172 0.01 14.74 -20.11
CA VAL A 172 -0.34 13.50 -19.37
C VAL A 172 0.89 12.60 -19.20
N ILE A 173 0.76 11.48 -18.49
CA ILE A 173 1.83 10.50 -18.33
C ILE A 173 2.28 9.94 -19.69
N LYS A 174 3.54 9.53 -19.79
CA LYS A 174 4.16 9.09 -21.05
C LYS A 174 3.36 8.00 -21.77
N GLY A 175 2.84 7.02 -21.03
CA GLY A 175 2.04 5.96 -21.62
C GLY A 175 0.74 6.47 -22.27
N TRP A 176 0.10 7.47 -21.68
CA TRP A 176 -1.05 8.13 -22.29
C TRP A 176 -0.66 8.96 -23.51
N THR A 177 0.42 9.75 -23.42
CA THR A 177 0.93 10.52 -24.55
C THR A 177 1.19 9.63 -25.77
N GLU A 178 1.75 8.44 -25.56
CA GLU A 178 2.01 7.46 -26.62
C GLU A 178 0.69 6.86 -27.15
N ALA A 179 -0.17 6.35 -26.26
CA ALA A 179 -1.43 5.71 -26.64
C ALA A 179 -2.37 6.63 -27.38
N LEU A 180 -2.57 7.87 -26.89
CA LEU A 180 -3.52 8.82 -27.48
C LEU A 180 -3.17 9.15 -28.94
N GLN A 181 -1.91 9.23 -29.31
CA GLN A 181 -1.48 9.46 -30.69
C GLN A 181 -1.73 8.26 -31.60
N LEU A 182 -1.99 7.08 -31.04
CA LEU A 182 -2.37 5.88 -31.80
C LEU A 182 -3.88 5.68 -31.88
N MET A 183 -4.64 6.24 -30.92
CA MET A 183 -6.08 6.15 -30.82
C MET A 183 -6.78 7.11 -31.79
N SER A 184 -7.73 6.61 -32.58
CA SER A 184 -8.64 7.47 -33.30
C SER A 184 -9.75 7.99 -32.38
N VAL A 185 -10.26 9.19 -32.62
CA VAL A 185 -11.41 9.70 -31.87
C VAL A 185 -12.60 8.74 -32.02
N GLY A 186 -13.27 8.47 -30.89
CA GLY A 186 -14.34 7.46 -30.78
C GLY A 186 -13.84 6.07 -30.40
N SER A 187 -12.52 5.87 -30.27
CA SER A 187 -11.94 4.61 -29.76
C SER A 187 -12.13 4.45 -28.26
N LYS A 188 -12.22 3.20 -27.80
CA LYS A 188 -12.06 2.82 -26.40
C LYS A 188 -10.97 1.77 -26.28
N TRP A 189 -9.93 2.08 -25.53
CA TRP A 189 -8.81 1.17 -25.31
C TRP A 189 -8.62 0.88 -23.82
N ARG A 190 -8.05 -0.28 -23.53
CA ARG A 190 -7.49 -0.59 -22.20
C ARG A 190 -5.99 -0.52 -22.32
N LEU A 191 -5.38 0.33 -21.50
CA LEU A 191 -3.94 0.56 -21.45
C LEU A 191 -3.37 -0.12 -20.19
N PHE A 192 -2.22 -0.78 -20.35
CA PHE A 192 -1.45 -1.34 -19.24
C PHE A 192 -0.10 -0.63 -19.25
N VAL A 193 0.09 0.25 -18.29
CA VAL A 193 1.17 1.24 -18.28
C VAL A 193 2.22 0.80 -17.26
N PRO A 194 3.44 0.39 -17.69
CA PRO A 194 4.54 0.12 -16.78
C PRO A 194 4.92 1.39 -16.01
N HIS A 195 5.39 1.25 -14.80
CA HIS A 195 5.68 2.39 -13.91
C HIS A 195 6.55 3.48 -14.55
N GLY A 196 7.54 3.12 -15.40
CA GLY A 196 8.41 4.07 -16.10
C GLY A 196 7.71 4.98 -17.11
N LEU A 197 6.52 4.57 -17.60
CA LEU A 197 5.64 5.35 -18.46
C LEU A 197 4.48 5.98 -17.67
N GLY A 198 4.38 5.71 -16.38
CA GLY A 198 3.41 6.25 -15.43
C GLY A 198 4.05 7.28 -14.49
N TYR A 199 3.91 7.06 -13.17
CA TYR A 199 4.39 7.97 -12.13
C TYR A 199 5.76 7.58 -11.53
N GLY A 200 6.38 6.51 -12.02
CA GLY A 200 7.76 6.11 -11.68
C GLY A 200 7.98 5.82 -10.20
N GLU A 201 9.17 6.23 -9.71
CA GLU A 201 9.63 5.99 -8.34
C GLU A 201 8.87 6.77 -7.27
N ARG A 202 8.19 7.85 -7.64
CA ARG A 202 7.51 8.74 -6.68
C ARG A 202 6.07 8.33 -6.42
N GLY A 203 5.44 7.66 -7.38
CA GLY A 203 3.99 7.48 -7.35
C GLY A 203 3.23 8.79 -7.51
N ALA A 204 1.94 8.82 -7.18
CA ALA A 204 1.10 10.01 -7.22
C ALA A 204 -0.04 9.93 -6.20
N GLY A 205 -0.18 10.98 -5.40
CA GLY A 205 -1.20 11.02 -4.36
C GLY A 205 -1.09 9.87 -3.35
N PRO A 206 -2.15 9.64 -2.56
CA PRO A 206 -2.13 8.60 -1.53
C PRO A 206 -2.37 7.18 -2.07
N GLN A 207 -2.89 7.03 -3.29
CA GLN A 207 -3.36 5.76 -3.84
C GLN A 207 -2.36 5.13 -4.80
N ILE A 208 -1.56 5.91 -5.50
CA ILE A 208 -0.55 5.40 -6.45
C ILE A 208 0.81 5.40 -5.78
N GLY A 209 1.18 4.26 -5.24
CA GLY A 209 2.48 4.07 -4.61
C GLY A 209 3.65 4.13 -5.62
N PRO A 210 4.90 4.17 -5.11
CA PRO A 210 6.08 4.05 -5.94
C PRO A 210 6.07 2.81 -6.82
N TYR A 211 6.53 2.95 -8.06
CA TYR A 211 6.70 1.87 -9.05
C TYR A 211 5.42 1.14 -9.47
N SER A 212 4.23 1.71 -9.20
CA SER A 212 2.97 1.08 -9.55
C SER A 212 2.80 0.94 -11.06
N THR A 213 2.43 -0.25 -11.51
CA THR A 213 1.89 -0.50 -12.85
C THR A 213 0.42 -0.09 -12.85
N LEU A 214 -0.01 0.63 -13.88
CA LEU A 214 -1.35 1.22 -13.95
C LEU A 214 -2.16 0.59 -15.07
N ILE A 215 -3.46 0.48 -14.85
CA ILE A 215 -4.40 0.03 -15.86
C ILE A 215 -5.41 1.17 -16.08
N PHE A 216 -5.67 1.51 -17.32
CA PHE A 216 -6.69 2.51 -17.67
C PHE A 216 -7.63 1.97 -18.75
N GLU A 217 -8.92 2.18 -18.60
CA GLU A 217 -9.82 2.23 -19.74
C GLU A 217 -9.96 3.68 -20.15
N VAL A 218 -9.76 3.98 -21.44
CA VAL A 218 -9.78 5.33 -22.01
C VAL A 218 -10.68 5.35 -23.23
N GLU A 219 -11.64 6.26 -23.24
CA GLU A 219 -12.54 6.51 -24.36
C GLU A 219 -12.53 7.98 -24.77
#